data_9f879143d932913b2b9bb8bcc3582f2a
#
_entry.id   9f879143d932913b2b9bb8bcc3582f2a
#
_cell.length_a   1.000
_cell.length_b   1.000
_cell.length_c   1.000
_cell.angle_alpha   90.00
_cell.angle_beta   90.00
_cell.angle_gamma   90.00
#
_symmetry.space_group_name_H-M   'P 1'
#
loop_
_entity.id
_entity.type
_entity.pdbx_description
1 polymer ?
#
loop_
_entity_poly.entity_id
_entity_poly.type
_entity_poly.pdbx_seq_one_letter_code
_entity_poly.pdbx_strand_id
1 'polypeptide(L)'
;MARKGSRKVRTGCLTCKIRKIKCDEGKPFCNRCTSTGRKCDGYAVEPASVLRWQRPQTLQIDSSTDGEEARALQYYCEHVAPFIAGPTDPYFWTHLVVQFVNREPAVKHSVIAIGLLYGNMDGGTNTHLDGVALSHYNAAIFELKSLQNDNNGLVLVVCLLFVCIELLQSNTEAAVRHCNHGLAMLESSCSKPVVRDHLLPIFRRLNMLPSFPGTNYLNNAGTMICRCPIPASFDTFAHAQATIDDHYNQTIQLIRLGDEYRVGALRHQTPLRELLERQRGIQSSLNQWRGLWEDLDVRSKSPSTRIRGGPRVHALLKYELSHIWTDMAFSANEAGFDQHLERFRQITEQTTKFAESQVNCQPTHFLFEAGYTPSLFFIATKCRALDVRLEALRLLSTLGSPREAVWDKGELFCIARRLIELEHNVGLDSFGVLQYTGPESCLGLPRDEVRIRHFVPEKSTLWDSSITGGDMGGNFKVRFFMRTPEDALYVHEEVLGCEYVPDLSPFEGQHESFSSSPQSIQGWEEISIF
;
A
#
# COMPACT_ATOMS: atom_id res chain seq x y z
N MET A 1 -59.71 -3.23 -16.60
CA MET A 1 -58.85 -4.35 -16.19
C MET A 1 -57.40 -3.96 -16.39
N ALA A 2 -56.66 -3.66 -15.34
CA ALA A 2 -55.24 -3.26 -15.41
C ALA A 2 -54.39 -4.49 -15.71
N ARG A 3 -53.58 -4.45 -16.79
CA ARG A 3 -52.62 -5.49 -17.14
C ARG A 3 -51.52 -5.58 -16.08
N LYS A 4 -51.46 -6.70 -15.37
CA LYS A 4 -50.40 -7.08 -14.42
C LYS A 4 -49.06 -7.03 -15.17
N GLY A 5 -48.18 -6.10 -14.80
CA GLY A 5 -46.88 -5.96 -15.42
C GLY A 5 -46.00 -7.18 -15.18
N SER A 6 -45.57 -7.87 -16.26
CA SER A 6 -44.61 -8.97 -16.17
C SER A 6 -43.26 -8.46 -15.68
N ARG A 7 -42.61 -9.19 -14.77
CA ARG A 7 -41.28 -8.89 -14.22
C ARG A 7 -40.27 -8.73 -15.36
N LYS A 8 -39.63 -7.55 -15.47
CA LYS A 8 -38.61 -7.26 -16.49
C LYS A 8 -37.36 -8.08 -16.21
N VAL A 9 -36.93 -8.90 -17.14
CA VAL A 9 -35.69 -9.69 -17.06
C VAL A 9 -34.53 -8.83 -17.55
N ARG A 10 -33.42 -8.79 -16.80
CA ARG A 10 -32.24 -7.97 -17.12
C ARG A 10 -31.29 -8.62 -18.13
N THR A 11 -31.50 -9.89 -18.48
CA THR A 11 -30.63 -10.77 -19.31
C THR A 11 -30.92 -10.71 -20.82
N GLY A 12 -31.94 -9.98 -21.26
CA GLY A 12 -32.28 -9.85 -22.67
C GLY A 12 -31.24 -9.14 -23.54
N CYS A 13 -31.23 -9.41 -24.86
CA CYS A 13 -30.34 -8.79 -25.83
C CYS A 13 -30.50 -7.25 -25.89
N LEU A 14 -29.45 -6.54 -26.34
CA LEU A 14 -29.42 -5.09 -26.41
C LEU A 14 -30.55 -4.52 -27.25
N THR A 15 -30.84 -5.10 -28.41
CA THR A 15 -31.93 -4.68 -29.31
C THR A 15 -33.32 -4.82 -28.65
N CYS A 16 -33.60 -5.90 -27.91
CA CYS A 16 -34.88 -6.06 -27.20
C CYS A 16 -34.97 -5.10 -26.00
N LYS A 17 -33.87 -4.81 -25.31
CA LYS A 17 -33.85 -3.82 -24.23
C LYS A 17 -34.17 -2.41 -24.72
N ILE A 18 -33.58 -2.00 -25.84
CA ILE A 18 -33.86 -0.68 -26.47
C ILE A 18 -35.35 -0.59 -26.86
N ARG A 19 -35.89 -1.68 -27.43
CA ARG A 19 -37.30 -1.77 -27.84
C ARG A 19 -38.30 -1.96 -26.68
N LYS A 20 -37.79 -2.12 -25.46
CA LYS A 20 -38.60 -2.35 -24.25
C LYS A 20 -39.54 -3.56 -24.34
N ILE A 21 -39.17 -4.61 -25.12
CA ILE A 21 -39.93 -5.86 -25.28
C ILE A 21 -39.23 -7.00 -24.53
N LYS A 22 -40.00 -8.04 -24.18
CA LYS A 22 -39.44 -9.24 -23.55
C LYS A 22 -38.62 -10.04 -24.57
N CYS A 23 -37.33 -10.25 -24.29
CA CYS A 23 -36.45 -11.11 -25.06
C CYS A 23 -36.70 -12.58 -24.73
N ASP A 24 -36.52 -13.46 -25.71
CA ASP A 24 -36.58 -14.92 -25.53
C ASP A 24 -35.21 -15.53 -25.16
N GLU A 25 -34.18 -14.70 -25.10
CA GLU A 25 -32.82 -15.04 -24.63
C GLU A 25 -32.10 -16.14 -25.43
N GLY A 26 -32.55 -16.45 -26.64
CA GLY A 26 -31.89 -17.39 -27.56
C GLY A 26 -30.49 -16.90 -27.95
N LYS A 27 -29.46 -17.76 -27.85
CA LYS A 27 -28.08 -17.46 -28.21
C LYS A 27 -27.71 -18.16 -29.53
N PRO A 28 -26.87 -17.58 -30.37
CA PRO A 28 -26.18 -16.29 -30.27
C PRO A 28 -27.05 -15.08 -30.55
N PHE A 29 -28.18 -15.24 -31.24
CA PHE A 29 -29.14 -14.20 -31.57
C PHE A 29 -30.55 -14.60 -31.12
N CYS A 30 -31.29 -13.68 -30.52
CA CYS A 30 -32.62 -13.99 -30.00
C CYS A 30 -33.63 -14.12 -31.15
N ASN A 31 -34.57 -15.07 -31.04
CA ASN A 31 -35.62 -15.33 -32.06
C ASN A 31 -36.57 -14.13 -32.21
N ARG A 32 -36.78 -13.32 -31.17
CA ARG A 32 -37.55 -12.09 -31.24
C ARG A 32 -36.98 -11.01 -32.18
N CYS A 33 -35.67 -10.94 -32.32
CA CYS A 33 -35.04 -10.06 -33.30
C CYS A 33 -35.08 -10.71 -34.70
N THR A 34 -34.64 -11.96 -34.81
CA THR A 34 -34.52 -12.64 -36.10
C THR A 34 -35.89 -12.83 -36.79
N SER A 35 -36.94 -13.23 -36.07
CA SER A 35 -38.29 -13.42 -36.62
C SER A 35 -38.93 -12.09 -37.07
N THR A 36 -38.46 -10.96 -36.61
CA THR A 36 -38.94 -9.61 -37.05
C THR A 36 -38.02 -8.97 -38.07
N GLY A 37 -37.11 -9.75 -38.70
CA GLY A 37 -36.17 -9.29 -39.74
C GLY A 37 -35.12 -8.24 -39.24
N ARG A 38 -34.89 -8.17 -37.94
CA ARG A 38 -33.99 -7.19 -37.32
C ARG A 38 -32.66 -7.80 -36.93
N LYS A 39 -31.59 -7.03 -37.08
CA LYS A 39 -30.30 -7.42 -36.57
C LYS A 39 -30.34 -7.46 -35.03
N CYS A 40 -29.93 -8.59 -34.45
CA CYS A 40 -29.77 -8.72 -33.01
C CYS A 40 -28.35 -8.30 -32.64
N ASP A 41 -28.20 -7.23 -31.83
CA ASP A 41 -26.91 -6.75 -31.39
C ASP A 41 -26.29 -7.59 -30.25
N GLY A 42 -26.83 -8.79 -30.07
CA GLY A 42 -26.32 -9.71 -29.06
C GLY A 42 -26.66 -9.30 -27.61
N TYR A 43 -26.04 -9.99 -26.70
CA TYR A 43 -26.19 -9.78 -25.27
C TYR A 43 -25.03 -8.94 -24.79
N ALA A 44 -25.27 -8.04 -23.85
CA ALA A 44 -24.17 -7.36 -23.19
C ALA A 44 -23.25 -8.44 -22.59
N VAL A 45 -22.05 -8.57 -23.13
CA VAL A 45 -20.96 -9.28 -22.45
C VAL A 45 -20.64 -8.39 -21.28
N GLU A 46 -21.11 -8.75 -20.08
CA GLU A 46 -20.60 -8.07 -18.88
C GLU A 46 -19.10 -8.38 -18.85
N PRO A 47 -18.23 -7.36 -18.94
CA PRO A 47 -16.82 -7.61 -18.72
C PRO A 47 -16.73 -8.23 -17.32
N ALA A 48 -16.03 -9.35 -17.21
CA ALA A 48 -15.89 -10.14 -15.99
C ALA A 48 -15.24 -9.36 -14.80
N SER A 49 -15.06 -8.08 -14.94
CA SER A 49 -14.32 -7.20 -14.01
C SER A 49 -14.95 -5.83 -13.77
N VAL A 50 -16.22 -5.62 -14.07
CA VAL A 50 -16.90 -4.50 -13.42
C VAL A 50 -17.11 -4.93 -11.98
N LEU A 51 -16.25 -4.42 -11.09
CA LEU A 51 -16.42 -4.49 -9.64
C LEU A 51 -17.81 -3.92 -9.28
N ARG A 52 -18.83 -4.76 -9.41
CA ARG A 52 -20.11 -4.47 -8.78
C ARG A 52 -19.85 -4.62 -7.29
N TRP A 53 -20.03 -3.55 -6.56
CA TRP A 53 -20.27 -3.59 -5.13
C TRP A 53 -21.49 -4.48 -4.89
N GLN A 54 -21.24 -5.77 -4.80
CA GLN A 54 -22.20 -6.67 -4.22
C GLN A 54 -22.17 -6.37 -2.72
N ARG A 55 -23.34 -6.31 -2.10
CA ARG A 55 -23.39 -6.25 -0.63
C ARG A 55 -22.48 -7.34 -0.09
N PRO A 56 -21.67 -7.05 0.95
CA PRO A 56 -20.91 -8.09 1.64
C PRO A 56 -21.84 -9.29 1.88
N GLN A 57 -21.36 -10.51 1.63
CA GLN A 57 -22.16 -11.68 1.93
C GLN A 57 -22.42 -11.66 3.44
N THR A 58 -23.69 -11.70 3.83
CA THR A 58 -24.07 -11.79 5.24
C THR A 58 -23.52 -13.10 5.81
N LEU A 59 -22.72 -12.99 6.87
CA LEU A 59 -22.33 -14.15 7.66
C LEU A 59 -23.59 -14.80 8.23
N GLN A 60 -23.70 -16.12 8.07
CA GLN A 60 -24.67 -16.90 8.82
C GLN A 60 -24.09 -17.12 10.21
N ILE A 61 -24.50 -16.29 11.17
CA ILE A 61 -24.14 -16.44 12.58
C ILE A 61 -25.10 -17.48 13.15
N ASP A 62 -24.59 -18.67 13.43
CA ASP A 62 -25.38 -19.71 14.10
C ASP A 62 -25.76 -19.24 15.52
N SER A 63 -26.95 -19.62 15.95
CA SER A 63 -27.45 -19.30 17.31
C SER A 63 -26.62 -19.91 18.46
N SER A 64 -25.65 -20.78 18.13
CA SER A 64 -24.69 -21.38 19.05
C SER A 64 -23.39 -20.55 19.20
N THR A 65 -23.22 -19.48 18.41
CA THR A 65 -22.02 -18.63 18.47
C THR A 65 -22.09 -17.76 19.73
N ASP A 66 -21.02 -17.71 20.52
CA ASP A 66 -20.94 -16.84 21.68
C ASP A 66 -21.20 -15.37 21.26
N GLY A 67 -21.86 -14.60 22.10
CA GLY A 67 -22.25 -13.23 21.76
C GLY A 67 -21.05 -12.31 21.48
N GLU A 68 -19.86 -12.63 21.98
CA GLU A 68 -18.62 -11.89 21.71
C GLU A 68 -18.05 -12.25 20.33
N GLU A 69 -18.00 -13.53 19.98
CA GLU A 69 -17.59 -13.99 18.65
C GLU A 69 -18.51 -13.42 17.56
N ALA A 70 -19.84 -13.43 17.81
CA ALA A 70 -20.81 -12.89 16.86
C ALA A 70 -20.61 -11.40 16.60
N ARG A 71 -20.31 -10.63 17.65
CA ARG A 71 -20.00 -9.19 17.53
C ARG A 71 -18.70 -8.95 16.78
N ALA A 72 -17.66 -9.73 17.05
CA ALA A 72 -16.37 -9.63 16.34
C ALA A 72 -16.51 -9.94 14.85
N LEU A 73 -17.27 -10.95 14.49
CA LEU A 73 -17.57 -11.31 13.10
C LEU A 73 -18.40 -10.22 12.39
N GLN A 74 -19.40 -9.66 13.05
CA GLN A 74 -20.19 -8.55 12.51
C GLN A 74 -19.30 -7.31 12.33
N TYR A 75 -18.51 -6.95 13.32
CA TYR A 75 -17.58 -5.83 13.26
C TYR A 75 -16.58 -5.99 12.10
N TYR A 76 -16.03 -7.19 11.91
CA TYR A 76 -15.18 -7.48 10.76
C TYR A 76 -15.88 -7.18 9.43
N CYS A 77 -17.11 -7.63 9.25
CA CYS A 77 -17.84 -7.42 7.98
C CYS A 77 -18.21 -5.97 7.71
N GLU A 78 -18.53 -5.19 8.76
CA GLU A 78 -19.02 -3.82 8.63
C GLU A 78 -17.89 -2.79 8.63
N HIS A 79 -16.85 -3.00 9.45
CA HIS A 79 -15.83 -1.99 9.73
C HIS A 79 -14.42 -2.38 9.29
N VAL A 80 -14.10 -3.67 9.11
CA VAL A 80 -12.76 -4.12 8.71
C VAL A 80 -12.69 -4.45 7.23
N ALA A 81 -13.44 -5.46 6.79
CA ALA A 81 -13.34 -6.02 5.45
C ALA A 81 -13.50 -5.01 4.30
N PRO A 82 -14.41 -4.01 4.37
CA PRO A 82 -14.57 -3.03 3.30
C PRO A 82 -13.40 -2.04 3.14
N PHE A 83 -12.63 -1.85 4.20
CA PHE A 83 -11.65 -0.75 4.28
C PHE A 83 -10.19 -1.22 4.37
N ILE A 84 -9.93 -2.41 4.92
CA ILE A 84 -8.58 -2.91 5.20
C ILE A 84 -7.68 -3.03 3.96
N ALA A 85 -8.28 -3.17 2.76
CA ALA A 85 -7.56 -3.19 1.49
C ALA A 85 -7.09 -1.79 1.03
N GLY A 86 -7.60 -0.71 1.64
CA GLY A 86 -7.29 0.66 1.24
C GLY A 86 -7.61 0.96 -0.23
N PRO A 87 -6.65 1.48 -1.02
CA PRO A 87 -6.86 1.81 -2.42
C PRO A 87 -6.87 0.60 -3.36
N THR A 88 -6.74 -0.64 -2.86
CA THR A 88 -6.73 -1.86 -3.65
C THR A 88 -8.11 -2.54 -3.69
N ASP A 89 -8.21 -3.68 -4.39
CA ASP A 89 -9.48 -4.42 -4.51
C ASP A 89 -9.83 -5.12 -3.19
N PRO A 90 -10.96 -4.80 -2.54
CA PRO A 90 -11.38 -5.42 -1.29
C PRO A 90 -11.99 -6.82 -1.46
N TYR A 91 -12.07 -7.39 -2.67
CA TYR A 91 -12.77 -8.65 -2.95
C TYR A 91 -12.27 -9.82 -2.07
N PHE A 92 -10.98 -9.91 -1.83
CA PHE A 92 -10.41 -10.93 -0.95
C PHE A 92 -11.05 -10.87 0.45
N TRP A 93 -11.12 -9.69 1.05
CA TRP A 93 -11.60 -9.47 2.42
C TRP A 93 -13.12 -9.57 2.52
N THR A 94 -13.82 -8.96 1.57
CA THR A 94 -15.29 -8.82 1.61
C THR A 94 -16.05 -10.05 1.09
N HIS A 95 -15.42 -10.87 0.24
CA HIS A 95 -16.08 -12.01 -0.41
C HIS A 95 -15.38 -13.32 -0.13
N LEU A 96 -14.09 -13.43 -0.47
CA LEU A 96 -13.39 -14.71 -0.40
C LEU A 96 -13.24 -15.18 1.05
N VAL A 97 -12.73 -14.34 1.93
CA VAL A 97 -12.59 -14.65 3.37
C VAL A 97 -13.95 -14.96 3.99
N VAL A 98 -15.00 -14.15 3.71
CA VAL A 98 -16.34 -14.35 4.27
C VAL A 98 -16.96 -15.70 3.83
N GLN A 99 -16.69 -16.15 2.60
CA GLN A 99 -17.12 -17.48 2.15
C GLN A 99 -16.46 -18.62 2.94
N PHE A 100 -15.18 -18.47 3.28
CA PHE A 100 -14.45 -19.48 4.05
C PHE A 100 -14.82 -19.49 5.53
N VAL A 101 -15.18 -18.35 6.13
CA VAL A 101 -15.56 -18.26 7.56
C VAL A 101 -16.63 -19.28 7.94
N ASN A 102 -17.62 -19.52 7.06
CA ASN A 102 -18.73 -20.43 7.32
C ASN A 102 -18.36 -21.93 7.18
N ARG A 103 -17.18 -22.25 6.66
CA ARG A 103 -16.80 -23.63 6.31
C ARG A 103 -15.50 -24.08 6.99
N GLU A 104 -14.61 -23.15 7.27
CA GLU A 104 -13.25 -23.41 7.67
C GLU A 104 -12.94 -22.81 9.06
N PRO A 105 -12.87 -23.61 10.12
CA PRO A 105 -12.65 -23.12 11.48
C PRO A 105 -11.40 -22.25 11.62
N ALA A 106 -10.29 -22.61 10.95
CA ALA A 106 -9.07 -21.82 10.97
C ALA A 106 -9.28 -20.38 10.45
N VAL A 107 -10.11 -20.21 9.40
CA VAL A 107 -10.47 -18.88 8.87
C VAL A 107 -11.41 -18.15 9.83
N LYS A 108 -12.40 -18.84 10.40
CA LYS A 108 -13.35 -18.26 11.37
C LYS A 108 -12.60 -17.67 12.55
N HIS A 109 -11.72 -18.44 13.18
CA HIS A 109 -10.93 -17.99 14.33
C HIS A 109 -9.98 -16.84 13.95
N SER A 110 -9.34 -16.88 12.77
CA SER A 110 -8.49 -15.78 12.30
C SER A 110 -9.28 -14.48 12.12
N VAL A 111 -10.48 -14.55 11.55
CA VAL A 111 -11.35 -13.38 11.32
C VAL A 111 -11.85 -12.78 12.64
N ILE A 112 -12.20 -13.62 13.62
CA ILE A 112 -12.56 -13.15 14.97
C ILE A 112 -11.37 -12.42 15.60
N ALA A 113 -10.17 -12.99 15.56
CA ALA A 113 -8.97 -12.35 16.07
C ALA A 113 -8.70 -10.99 15.40
N ILE A 114 -8.82 -10.90 14.07
CA ILE A 114 -8.68 -9.64 13.33
C ILE A 114 -9.74 -8.62 13.75
N GLY A 115 -11.02 -9.04 13.86
CA GLY A 115 -12.11 -8.14 14.28
C GLY A 115 -11.89 -7.54 15.66
N LEU A 116 -11.42 -8.35 16.62
CA LEU A 116 -11.11 -7.93 17.98
C LEU A 116 -9.91 -6.98 18.03
N LEU A 117 -8.79 -7.34 17.38
CA LEU A 117 -7.57 -6.51 17.36
C LEU A 117 -7.82 -5.17 16.66
N TYR A 118 -8.52 -5.18 15.53
CA TYR A 118 -8.83 -3.95 14.81
C TYR A 118 -9.76 -3.03 15.61
N GLY A 119 -10.81 -3.60 16.24
CA GLY A 119 -11.72 -2.83 17.10
C GLY A 119 -11.03 -2.25 18.33
N ASN A 120 -9.98 -2.91 18.83
CA ASN A 120 -9.20 -2.42 19.97
C ASN A 120 -8.35 -1.19 19.62
N MET A 121 -8.00 -1.00 18.33
CA MET A 121 -7.29 0.21 17.86
C MET A 121 -8.18 1.47 17.94
N ASP A 122 -9.51 1.32 17.84
CA ASP A 122 -10.46 2.44 17.90
C ASP A 122 -10.80 2.87 19.34
N GLY A 123 -10.79 1.96 20.30
CA GLY A 123 -11.35 2.14 21.65
C GLY A 123 -10.34 2.31 22.80
N GLY A 124 -9.03 2.32 22.50
CA GLY A 124 -7.97 2.25 23.51
C GLY A 124 -7.65 0.80 23.93
N THR A 125 -6.43 0.57 24.45
CA THR A 125 -5.92 -0.76 24.77
C THR A 125 -6.77 -1.49 25.81
N ASN A 126 -7.54 -2.48 25.39
CA ASN A 126 -8.27 -3.39 26.25
C ASN A 126 -7.53 -4.73 26.30
N THR A 127 -6.71 -4.94 27.32
CA THR A 127 -5.89 -6.15 27.49
C THR A 127 -6.70 -7.45 27.53
N HIS A 128 -7.98 -7.39 27.94
CA HIS A 128 -8.87 -8.55 27.90
C HIS A 128 -9.18 -8.98 26.45
N LEU A 129 -9.50 -8.03 25.58
CA LEU A 129 -9.79 -8.32 24.17
C LEU A 129 -8.55 -8.84 23.43
N ASP A 130 -7.35 -8.35 23.77
CA ASP A 130 -6.11 -8.87 23.25
C ASP A 130 -5.87 -10.34 23.64
N GLY A 131 -6.19 -10.70 24.89
CA GLY A 131 -6.13 -12.08 25.38
C GLY A 131 -7.10 -13.01 24.62
N VAL A 132 -8.33 -12.54 24.38
CA VAL A 132 -9.34 -13.31 23.61
C VAL A 132 -8.90 -13.44 22.15
N ALA A 133 -8.41 -12.36 21.52
CA ALA A 133 -7.89 -12.39 20.15
C ALA A 133 -6.73 -13.40 20.01
N LEU A 134 -5.81 -13.42 20.97
CA LEU A 134 -4.70 -14.37 20.99
C LEU A 134 -5.17 -15.82 21.15
N SER A 135 -6.22 -16.07 21.96
CA SER A 135 -6.80 -17.40 22.09
C SER A 135 -7.39 -17.91 20.77
N HIS A 136 -8.09 -17.04 20.04
CA HIS A 136 -8.60 -17.34 18.69
C HIS A 136 -7.47 -17.54 17.69
N TYR A 137 -6.39 -16.75 17.76
CA TYR A 137 -5.22 -16.95 16.89
C TYR A 137 -4.59 -18.33 17.13
N ASN A 138 -4.41 -18.73 18.39
CA ASN A 138 -3.91 -20.07 18.73
C ASN A 138 -4.86 -21.18 18.25
N ALA A 139 -6.17 -21.00 18.39
CA ALA A 139 -7.16 -21.94 17.85
C ALA A 139 -7.05 -22.07 16.32
N ALA A 140 -6.88 -20.96 15.59
CA ALA A 140 -6.67 -20.97 14.15
C ALA A 140 -5.41 -21.76 13.75
N ILE A 141 -4.31 -21.60 14.50
CA ILE A 141 -3.08 -22.36 14.29
C ILE A 141 -3.30 -23.87 14.52
N PHE A 142 -4.03 -24.22 15.56
CA PHE A 142 -4.36 -25.61 15.87
C PHE A 142 -5.20 -26.26 14.76
N GLU A 143 -6.25 -25.58 14.32
CA GLU A 143 -7.10 -26.02 13.21
C GLU A 143 -6.31 -26.18 11.91
N LEU A 144 -5.43 -25.22 11.58
CA LEU A 144 -4.58 -25.29 10.40
C LEU A 144 -3.66 -26.51 10.41
N LYS A 145 -3.09 -26.86 11.58
CA LYS A 145 -2.22 -28.06 11.74
C LYS A 145 -2.98 -29.36 11.57
N SER A 146 -4.29 -29.38 11.84
CA SER A 146 -5.13 -30.56 11.70
C SER A 146 -5.54 -30.84 10.24
N LEU A 147 -5.36 -29.87 9.33
CA LEU A 147 -5.72 -30.03 7.92
C LEU A 147 -4.81 -31.06 7.24
N GLN A 148 -5.43 -32.04 6.58
CA GLN A 148 -4.73 -32.98 5.73
C GLN A 148 -4.28 -32.32 4.41
N ASN A 149 -3.14 -32.67 3.91
CA ASN A 149 -2.19 -31.99 3.01
C ASN A 149 -2.64 -31.53 1.62
N ASP A 150 -3.91 -31.50 1.23
CA ASP A 150 -4.28 -31.23 -0.19
C ASP A 150 -4.88 -29.84 -0.50
N ASN A 151 -5.00 -28.95 0.50
CA ASN A 151 -5.67 -27.67 0.30
C ASN A 151 -4.74 -26.45 0.39
N ASN A 152 -3.70 -26.41 -0.46
CA ASN A 152 -2.74 -25.30 -0.52
C ASN A 152 -3.41 -23.91 -0.66
N GLY A 153 -4.58 -23.85 -1.32
CA GLY A 153 -5.32 -22.58 -1.48
C GLY A 153 -5.85 -22.04 -0.15
N LEU A 154 -6.38 -22.92 0.72
CA LEU A 154 -6.85 -22.54 2.05
C LEU A 154 -5.68 -22.12 2.95
N VAL A 155 -4.57 -22.88 2.91
CA VAL A 155 -3.37 -22.53 3.68
C VAL A 155 -2.85 -21.14 3.29
N LEU A 156 -2.86 -20.79 2.00
CA LEU A 156 -2.48 -19.45 1.54
C LEU A 156 -3.43 -18.35 2.03
N VAL A 157 -4.76 -18.62 2.07
CA VAL A 157 -5.73 -17.68 2.66
C VAL A 157 -5.42 -17.46 4.14
N VAL A 158 -5.27 -18.54 4.92
CA VAL A 158 -4.95 -18.44 6.36
C VAL A 158 -3.61 -17.77 6.59
N CYS A 159 -2.63 -18.02 5.74
CA CYS A 159 -1.33 -17.34 5.79
C CYS A 159 -1.47 -15.81 5.67
N LEU A 160 -2.30 -15.30 4.75
CA LEU A 160 -2.59 -13.86 4.64
C LEU A 160 -3.29 -13.31 5.89
N LEU A 161 -4.22 -14.09 6.48
CA LEU A 161 -4.88 -13.69 7.72
C LEU A 161 -3.88 -13.64 8.89
N PHE A 162 -2.94 -14.57 8.97
CA PHE A 162 -1.87 -14.55 9.98
C PHE A 162 -0.93 -13.36 9.79
N VAL A 163 -0.53 -13.04 8.55
CA VAL A 163 0.22 -11.80 8.28
C VAL A 163 -0.55 -10.59 8.80
N CYS A 164 -1.88 -10.54 8.59
CA CYS A 164 -2.72 -9.43 9.07
C CYS A 164 -2.74 -9.35 10.61
N ILE A 165 -2.93 -10.49 11.31
CA ILE A 165 -2.93 -10.55 12.78
C ILE A 165 -1.58 -10.06 13.34
N GLU A 166 -0.47 -10.53 12.79
CA GLU A 166 0.86 -10.15 13.24
C GLU A 166 1.16 -8.66 12.99
N LEU A 167 0.72 -8.12 11.85
CA LEU A 167 0.83 -6.68 11.58
C LEU A 167 -0.03 -5.85 12.55
N LEU A 168 -1.24 -6.27 12.89
CA LEU A 168 -2.08 -5.61 13.89
C LEU A 168 -1.42 -5.60 15.28
N GLN A 169 -0.69 -6.66 15.62
CA GLN A 169 0.08 -6.77 16.87
C GLN A 169 1.46 -6.09 16.82
N SER A 170 1.81 -5.41 15.73
CA SER A 170 3.14 -4.80 15.52
C SER A 170 4.30 -5.80 15.45
N ASN A 171 4.02 -7.09 15.26
CA ASN A 171 5.01 -8.15 15.15
C ASN A 171 5.47 -8.33 13.69
N THR A 172 6.24 -7.35 13.20
CA THR A 172 6.72 -7.33 11.82
C THR A 172 7.54 -8.59 11.46
N GLU A 173 8.32 -9.11 12.40
CA GLU A 173 9.17 -10.29 12.17
C GLU A 173 8.32 -11.53 11.86
N ALA A 174 7.29 -11.80 12.66
CA ALA A 174 6.40 -12.93 12.40
C ALA A 174 5.58 -12.72 11.12
N ALA A 175 5.11 -11.49 10.84
CA ALA A 175 4.43 -11.16 9.60
C ALA A 175 5.30 -11.47 8.36
N VAL A 176 6.58 -11.09 8.38
CA VAL A 176 7.54 -11.41 7.32
C VAL A 176 7.76 -12.91 7.18
N ARG A 177 7.89 -13.66 8.30
CA ARG A 177 8.00 -15.13 8.25
C ARG A 177 6.79 -15.78 7.58
N HIS A 178 5.57 -15.37 7.95
CA HIS A 178 4.35 -15.88 7.31
C HIS A 178 4.27 -15.49 5.82
N CYS A 179 4.64 -14.26 5.48
CA CYS A 179 4.70 -13.81 4.10
C CYS A 179 5.65 -14.67 3.24
N ASN A 180 6.87 -14.93 3.74
CA ASN A 180 7.87 -15.75 3.05
C ASN A 180 7.41 -17.20 2.87
N HIS A 181 6.75 -17.79 3.86
CA HIS A 181 6.17 -19.14 3.74
C HIS A 181 5.08 -19.17 2.67
N GLY A 182 4.18 -18.15 2.65
CA GLY A 182 3.15 -18.05 1.63
C GLY A 182 3.73 -17.89 0.22
N LEU A 183 4.76 -17.06 0.06
CA LEU A 183 5.46 -16.87 -1.21
C LEU A 183 6.09 -18.18 -1.73
N ALA A 184 6.74 -18.95 -0.86
CA ALA A 184 7.31 -20.25 -1.24
C ALA A 184 6.23 -21.25 -1.68
N MET A 185 5.06 -21.23 -1.05
CA MET A 185 3.94 -22.12 -1.42
C MET A 185 3.25 -21.70 -2.73
N LEU A 186 3.29 -20.41 -3.10
CA LEU A 186 2.68 -19.91 -4.32
C LEU A 186 3.27 -20.54 -5.58
N GLU A 187 4.58 -20.81 -5.62
CA GLU A 187 5.24 -21.38 -6.79
C GLU A 187 4.60 -22.69 -7.26
N SER A 188 4.19 -23.55 -6.30
CA SER A 188 3.51 -24.81 -6.59
C SER A 188 1.99 -24.68 -6.85
N SER A 189 1.39 -23.53 -6.52
CA SER A 189 -0.05 -23.36 -6.45
C SER A 189 -0.62 -22.39 -7.49
N CYS A 190 0.22 -21.67 -8.25
CA CYS A 190 -0.19 -20.62 -9.21
C CYS A 190 -1.08 -21.12 -10.35
N SER A 191 -1.14 -22.43 -10.61
CA SER A 191 -2.02 -23.02 -11.64
C SER A 191 -3.50 -22.96 -11.28
N LYS A 192 -3.84 -22.82 -9.97
CA LYS A 192 -5.22 -22.74 -9.50
C LYS A 192 -5.80 -21.34 -9.76
N PRO A 193 -6.97 -21.19 -10.43
CA PRO A 193 -7.53 -19.87 -10.78
C PRO A 193 -7.71 -18.95 -9.56
N VAL A 194 -8.24 -19.45 -8.45
CA VAL A 194 -8.45 -18.65 -7.21
C VAL A 194 -7.13 -18.10 -6.68
N VAL A 195 -6.06 -18.90 -6.68
CA VAL A 195 -4.74 -18.48 -6.23
C VAL A 195 -4.19 -17.41 -7.16
N ARG A 196 -4.23 -17.65 -8.47
CA ARG A 196 -3.68 -16.73 -9.48
C ARG A 196 -4.43 -15.39 -9.50
N ASP A 197 -5.76 -15.42 -9.43
CA ASP A 197 -6.58 -14.25 -9.69
C ASP A 197 -6.80 -13.40 -8.42
N HIS A 198 -6.75 -14.00 -7.22
CA HIS A 198 -7.10 -13.31 -5.96
C HIS A 198 -5.99 -13.29 -4.91
N LEU A 199 -5.16 -14.34 -4.80
CA LEU A 199 -4.12 -14.40 -3.75
C LEU A 199 -2.77 -13.88 -4.25
N LEU A 200 -2.36 -14.28 -5.45
CA LEU A 200 -1.09 -13.86 -6.04
C LEU A 200 -0.92 -12.33 -6.10
N PRO A 201 -1.93 -11.51 -6.48
CA PRO A 201 -1.79 -10.05 -6.45
C PRO A 201 -1.49 -9.50 -5.05
N ILE A 202 -2.11 -10.05 -4.01
CA ILE A 202 -1.89 -9.63 -2.61
C ILE A 202 -0.45 -9.98 -2.19
N PHE A 203 -0.03 -11.22 -2.38
CA PHE A 203 1.34 -11.64 -2.06
C PHE A 203 2.40 -10.85 -2.82
N ARG A 204 2.15 -10.45 -4.07
CA ARG A 204 3.04 -9.55 -4.82
C ARG A 204 3.22 -8.22 -4.12
N ARG A 205 2.13 -7.62 -3.62
CA ARG A 205 2.19 -6.35 -2.88
C ARG A 205 2.86 -6.50 -1.51
N LEU A 206 2.67 -7.64 -0.85
CA LEU A 206 3.33 -7.96 0.42
C LEU A 206 4.81 -8.35 0.27
N ASN A 207 5.27 -8.71 -0.92
CA ASN A 207 6.68 -9.07 -1.18
C ASN A 207 7.67 -7.95 -0.84
N MET A 208 7.18 -6.76 -0.60
CA MET A 208 7.97 -5.64 -0.10
C MET A 208 8.28 -5.73 1.40
N LEU A 209 7.46 -6.48 2.19
CA LEU A 209 7.63 -6.56 3.65
C LEU A 209 9.03 -7.02 4.09
N PRO A 210 9.63 -8.06 3.47
CA PRO A 210 11.00 -8.48 3.81
C PRO A 210 12.07 -7.42 3.53
N SER A 211 11.66 -6.35 2.87
CA SER A 211 12.50 -5.29 2.34
C SER A 211 12.75 -4.14 3.31
N PHE A 212 12.18 -4.18 4.50
CA PHE A 212 12.28 -3.07 5.44
C PHE A 212 13.51 -3.15 6.36
N PRO A 213 14.06 -1.98 6.77
CA PRO A 213 15.16 -1.91 7.73
C PRO A 213 14.80 -2.64 9.04
N GLY A 214 15.75 -3.38 9.59
CA GLY A 214 15.56 -4.17 10.82
C GLY A 214 15.02 -5.57 10.61
N THR A 215 14.77 -6.00 9.37
CA THR A 215 14.51 -7.39 9.04
C THR A 215 15.80 -8.03 8.50
N ASN A 216 16.48 -8.82 9.32
CA ASN A 216 17.71 -9.56 8.92
C ASN A 216 17.45 -10.70 7.90
N TYR A 217 16.39 -10.58 7.10
CA TYR A 217 15.99 -11.63 6.13
C TYR A 217 16.58 -11.38 4.73
N LEU A 218 17.87 -10.99 4.67
CA LEU A 218 18.62 -10.77 3.44
C LEU A 218 18.76 -11.99 2.52
N ASN A 219 18.37 -13.19 2.97
CA ASN A 219 18.67 -14.42 2.25
C ASN A 219 17.59 -14.93 1.30
N ASN A 220 16.45 -14.26 1.18
CA ASN A 220 15.44 -14.60 0.16
C ASN A 220 15.39 -13.57 -0.97
N ALA A 221 16.57 -13.17 -1.45
CA ALA A 221 16.69 -12.50 -2.73
C ALA A 221 16.14 -13.43 -3.83
N GLY A 222 14.88 -13.24 -4.19
CA GLY A 222 14.38 -13.76 -5.43
C GLY A 222 13.63 -15.07 -5.42
N THR A 223 12.68 -15.28 -4.50
CA THR A 223 11.50 -16.01 -4.95
C THR A 223 10.95 -15.24 -6.15
N MET A 224 11.26 -15.72 -7.36
CA MET A 224 10.72 -15.15 -8.59
C MET A 224 9.22 -15.42 -8.58
N ILE A 225 8.47 -14.56 -7.87
CA ILE A 225 7.03 -14.55 -8.00
C ILE A 225 6.76 -14.47 -9.49
N CYS A 226 5.94 -15.39 -9.98
CA CYS A 226 5.56 -15.49 -11.38
C CYS A 226 5.38 -14.08 -11.97
N ARG A 227 6.30 -13.65 -12.84
CA ARG A 227 6.30 -12.30 -13.44
C ARG A 227 4.99 -12.08 -14.17
N CYS A 228 4.48 -10.86 -14.14
CA CYS A 228 3.34 -10.46 -14.92
C CYS A 228 3.84 -9.81 -16.21
N PRO A 229 3.91 -10.55 -17.35
CA PRO A 229 4.34 -9.94 -18.60
C PRO A 229 3.35 -8.83 -18.98
N ILE A 230 3.86 -7.75 -19.55
CA ILE A 230 2.99 -6.69 -20.07
C ILE A 230 2.22 -7.27 -21.26
N PRO A 231 0.87 -7.21 -21.25
CA PRO A 231 0.05 -7.70 -22.37
C PRO A 231 0.11 -6.73 -23.56
N ALA A 232 -0.50 -7.11 -24.67
CA ALA A 232 -0.65 -6.21 -25.82
C ALA A 232 -1.67 -5.08 -25.56
N SER A 233 -2.64 -5.31 -24.64
CA SER A 233 -3.61 -4.31 -24.18
C SER A 233 -4.07 -4.63 -22.78
N PHE A 234 -4.47 -3.62 -21.99
CA PHE A 234 -5.17 -3.86 -20.74
C PHE A 234 -6.67 -3.97 -20.97
N ASP A 235 -7.25 -5.11 -20.62
CA ASP A 235 -8.70 -5.30 -20.68
C ASP A 235 -9.40 -4.73 -19.44
N THR A 236 -8.71 -4.71 -18.30
CA THR A 236 -9.26 -4.31 -17.01
C THR A 236 -8.25 -3.49 -16.20
N PHE A 237 -8.80 -2.68 -15.29
CA PHE A 237 -7.98 -1.96 -14.31
C PHE A 237 -7.17 -2.92 -13.42
N ALA A 238 -7.78 -4.04 -12.99
CA ALA A 238 -7.10 -5.03 -12.15
C ALA A 238 -5.85 -5.61 -12.84
N HIS A 239 -5.90 -5.79 -14.16
CA HIS A 239 -4.75 -6.24 -14.94
C HIS A 239 -3.64 -5.18 -14.98
N ALA A 240 -4.01 -3.92 -15.23
CA ALA A 240 -3.05 -2.80 -15.18
C ALA A 240 -2.43 -2.63 -13.78
N GLN A 241 -3.24 -2.78 -12.73
CA GLN A 241 -2.79 -2.73 -11.34
C GLN A 241 -1.79 -3.86 -11.03
N ALA A 242 -2.12 -5.11 -11.37
CA ALA A 242 -1.23 -6.25 -11.14
C ALA A 242 0.12 -6.09 -11.84
N THR A 243 0.10 -5.49 -13.04
CA THR A 243 1.31 -5.25 -13.83
C THR A 243 2.19 -4.15 -13.23
N ILE A 244 1.59 -3.03 -12.77
CA ILE A 244 2.39 -1.98 -12.12
C ILE A 244 2.90 -2.42 -10.75
N ASP A 245 2.16 -3.23 -10.00
CA ASP A 245 2.63 -3.81 -8.74
C ASP A 245 3.88 -4.70 -8.96
N ASP A 246 3.92 -5.47 -10.05
CA ASP A 246 5.10 -6.26 -10.41
C ASP A 246 6.31 -5.39 -10.77
N HIS A 247 6.11 -4.33 -11.57
CA HIS A 247 7.19 -3.40 -11.93
C HIS A 247 7.69 -2.60 -10.72
N TYR A 248 6.81 -2.21 -9.83
CA TYR A 248 7.17 -1.56 -8.57
C TYR A 248 8.08 -2.46 -7.72
N ASN A 249 7.75 -3.74 -7.60
CA ASN A 249 8.61 -4.71 -6.91
C ASN A 249 9.97 -4.88 -7.59
N GLN A 250 10.01 -4.94 -8.93
CA GLN A 250 11.27 -5.02 -9.67
C GLN A 250 12.14 -3.78 -9.46
N THR A 251 11.50 -2.60 -9.41
CA THR A 251 12.18 -1.33 -9.11
C THR A 251 12.80 -1.35 -7.72
N ILE A 252 12.04 -1.76 -6.68
CA ILE A 252 12.56 -1.83 -5.30
C ILE A 252 13.74 -2.80 -5.21
N GLN A 253 13.67 -3.95 -5.88
CA GLN A 253 14.80 -4.87 -5.94
C GLN A 253 16.03 -4.26 -6.63
N LEU A 254 15.82 -3.49 -7.72
CA LEU A 254 16.90 -2.79 -8.42
C LEU A 254 17.55 -1.73 -7.51
N ILE A 255 16.73 -0.95 -6.79
CA ILE A 255 17.18 0.09 -5.86
C ILE A 255 18.09 -0.49 -4.79
N ARG A 256 17.73 -1.64 -4.21
CA ARG A 256 18.54 -2.33 -3.20
C ARG A 256 19.89 -2.79 -3.74
N LEU A 257 19.88 -3.37 -4.93
CA LEU A 257 21.13 -3.75 -5.61
C LEU A 257 21.97 -2.51 -5.96
N GLY A 258 21.31 -1.35 -6.09
CA GLY A 258 21.93 -0.05 -6.34
C GLY A 258 22.48 0.66 -5.09
N ASP A 259 22.14 0.21 -3.87
CA ASP A 259 22.54 0.90 -2.64
C ASP A 259 24.08 1.00 -2.50
N GLU A 260 24.80 -0.02 -2.85
CA GLU A 260 26.26 -0.02 -2.86
C GLU A 260 26.85 1.08 -3.79
N TYR A 261 26.15 1.37 -4.90
CA TYR A 261 26.56 2.40 -5.86
C TYR A 261 26.08 3.80 -5.47
N ARG A 262 25.02 3.92 -4.67
CA ARG A 262 24.48 5.22 -4.24
C ARG A 262 25.14 5.73 -2.96
N VAL A 263 25.27 4.89 -1.96
CA VAL A 263 25.73 5.24 -0.62
C VAL A 263 26.86 4.35 -0.11
N GLY A 264 27.08 3.17 -0.71
CA GLY A 264 28.08 2.19 -0.31
C GLY A 264 29.46 2.36 -0.94
N ALA A 265 30.26 1.31 -0.86
CA ALA A 265 31.66 1.29 -1.27
C ALA A 265 31.85 1.41 -2.81
N LEU A 266 30.83 1.06 -3.60
CA LEU A 266 30.90 1.07 -5.07
C LEU A 266 30.47 2.40 -5.70
N ARG A 267 30.25 3.48 -4.91
CA ARG A 267 29.68 4.76 -5.38
C ARG A 267 30.45 5.46 -6.49
N HIS A 268 31.72 5.14 -6.68
CA HIS A 268 32.57 5.67 -7.76
C HIS A 268 32.80 4.68 -8.89
N GLN A 269 32.17 3.52 -8.85
CA GLN A 269 32.32 2.48 -9.85
C GLN A 269 31.14 2.47 -10.81
N THR A 270 31.39 2.03 -12.03
CA THR A 270 30.33 1.80 -13.01
C THR A 270 29.55 0.55 -12.61
N PRO A 271 28.20 0.61 -12.57
CA PRO A 271 27.39 -0.55 -12.27
C PRO A 271 27.62 -1.71 -13.25
N LEU A 272 27.46 -2.93 -12.75
CA LEU A 272 27.58 -4.14 -13.57
C LEU A 272 26.63 -4.07 -14.77
N ARG A 273 27.08 -4.58 -15.92
CA ARG A 273 26.31 -4.59 -17.17
C ARG A 273 24.90 -5.20 -17.00
N GLU A 274 24.79 -6.28 -16.25
CA GLU A 274 23.52 -6.95 -15.96
C GLU A 274 22.53 -6.04 -15.21
N LEU A 275 23.01 -5.24 -14.28
CA LEU A 275 22.20 -4.27 -13.52
C LEU A 275 21.71 -3.14 -14.43
N LEU A 276 22.57 -2.64 -15.33
CA LEU A 276 22.20 -1.63 -16.32
C LEU A 276 21.22 -2.18 -17.38
N GLU A 277 21.35 -3.44 -17.77
CA GLU A 277 20.39 -4.11 -18.66
C GLU A 277 19.02 -4.28 -17.95
N ARG A 278 19.03 -4.66 -16.67
CA ARG A 278 17.83 -4.74 -15.84
C ARG A 278 17.14 -3.38 -15.70
N GLN A 279 17.90 -2.32 -15.42
CA GLN A 279 17.39 -0.94 -15.36
C GLN A 279 16.68 -0.54 -16.66
N ARG A 280 17.34 -0.74 -17.80
CA ARG A 280 16.77 -0.44 -19.13
C ARG A 280 15.51 -1.27 -19.42
N GLY A 281 15.49 -2.54 -19.01
CA GLY A 281 14.33 -3.41 -19.14
C GLY A 281 13.12 -2.87 -18.35
N ILE A 282 13.32 -2.45 -17.10
CA ILE A 282 12.25 -1.87 -16.28
C ILE A 282 11.77 -0.54 -16.87
N GLN A 283 12.67 0.35 -17.30
CA GLN A 283 12.31 1.62 -17.96
C GLN A 283 11.46 1.39 -19.23
N SER A 284 11.86 0.46 -20.08
CA SER A 284 11.10 0.10 -21.28
C SER A 284 9.70 -0.41 -20.93
N SER A 285 9.61 -1.28 -19.93
CA SER A 285 8.34 -1.84 -19.46
C SER A 285 7.43 -0.77 -18.86
N LEU A 286 7.96 0.17 -18.07
CA LEU A 286 7.19 1.28 -17.53
C LEU A 286 6.64 2.18 -18.64
N ASN A 287 7.42 2.50 -19.66
CA ASN A 287 6.97 3.28 -20.81
C ASN A 287 5.83 2.57 -21.58
N GLN A 288 5.96 1.25 -21.79
CA GLN A 288 4.91 0.46 -22.41
C GLN A 288 3.64 0.45 -21.55
N TRP A 289 3.79 0.24 -20.23
CA TRP A 289 2.66 0.29 -19.29
C TRP A 289 1.90 1.62 -19.38
N ARG A 290 2.63 2.74 -19.46
CA ARG A 290 2.03 4.07 -19.54
C ARG A 290 1.16 4.25 -20.79
N GLY A 291 1.63 3.83 -21.95
CA GLY A 291 0.84 3.88 -23.19
C GLY A 291 -0.42 3.03 -23.10
N LEU A 292 -0.31 1.79 -22.59
CA LEU A 292 -1.48 0.92 -22.41
C LEU A 292 -2.46 1.43 -21.35
N TRP A 293 -1.96 2.12 -20.30
CA TRP A 293 -2.77 2.76 -19.30
C TRP A 293 -3.59 3.92 -19.88
N GLU A 294 -2.98 4.76 -20.71
CA GLU A 294 -3.66 5.88 -21.37
C GLU A 294 -4.77 5.38 -22.29
N ASP A 295 -4.53 4.32 -23.05
CA ASP A 295 -5.53 3.68 -23.88
C ASP A 295 -6.69 3.10 -23.06
N LEU A 296 -6.41 2.49 -21.90
CA LEU A 296 -7.42 2.00 -20.96
C LEU A 296 -8.24 3.14 -20.38
N ASP A 297 -7.58 4.23 -19.93
CA ASP A 297 -8.23 5.40 -19.33
C ASP A 297 -9.18 6.08 -20.34
N VAL A 298 -8.76 6.22 -21.58
CA VAL A 298 -9.61 6.77 -22.66
C VAL A 298 -10.84 5.90 -22.90
N ARG A 299 -10.67 4.56 -22.95
CA ARG A 299 -11.80 3.62 -23.14
C ARG A 299 -12.75 3.60 -21.93
N SER A 300 -12.23 3.85 -20.72
CA SER A 300 -13.00 3.83 -19.46
C SER A 300 -13.75 5.11 -19.15
N LYS A 301 -13.69 6.14 -20.02
CA LYS A 301 -14.39 7.43 -19.81
C LYS A 301 -15.92 7.35 -19.90
N SER A 302 -16.48 6.17 -20.19
CA SER A 302 -17.92 5.95 -20.09
C SER A 302 -18.39 6.10 -18.63
N PRO A 303 -19.51 6.79 -18.34
CA PRO A 303 -20.00 7.02 -16.97
C PRO A 303 -20.24 5.76 -16.16
N SER A 304 -20.47 4.61 -16.83
CA SER A 304 -20.70 3.30 -16.22
C SER A 304 -19.43 2.55 -15.80
N THR A 305 -18.25 2.98 -16.29
CA THR A 305 -16.96 2.28 -16.08
C THR A 305 -15.92 3.13 -15.37
N ARG A 306 -16.31 4.31 -14.86
CA ARG A 306 -15.36 5.23 -14.22
C ARG A 306 -14.62 4.53 -13.07
N ILE A 307 -13.32 4.33 -13.26
CA ILE A 307 -12.41 3.83 -12.21
C ILE A 307 -12.52 4.82 -11.04
N ARG A 308 -12.71 4.32 -9.82
CA ARG A 308 -12.71 5.17 -8.63
C ARG A 308 -11.41 5.94 -8.55
N GLY A 309 -11.47 7.22 -8.18
CA GLY A 309 -10.31 8.11 -8.16
C GLY A 309 -9.13 7.57 -7.36
N GLY A 310 -9.39 6.94 -6.19
CA GLY A 310 -8.35 6.40 -5.30
C GLY A 310 -7.44 5.35 -5.94
N PRO A 311 -7.96 4.21 -6.43
CA PRO A 311 -7.14 3.19 -7.09
C PRO A 311 -6.37 3.74 -8.30
N ARG A 312 -6.97 4.68 -9.04
CA ARG A 312 -6.32 5.31 -10.19
C ARG A 312 -5.10 6.12 -9.78
N VAL A 313 -5.24 7.00 -8.79
CA VAL A 313 -4.14 7.83 -8.27
C VAL A 313 -3.05 6.96 -7.67
N HIS A 314 -3.42 5.91 -6.92
CA HIS A 314 -2.48 4.98 -6.33
C HIS A 314 -1.62 4.24 -7.38
N ALA A 315 -2.23 3.78 -8.49
CA ALA A 315 -1.48 3.15 -9.58
C ALA A 315 -0.53 4.14 -10.28
N LEU A 316 -0.96 5.39 -10.48
CA LEU A 316 -0.12 6.44 -11.06
C LEU A 316 1.03 6.85 -10.13
N LEU A 317 0.79 6.95 -8.83
CA LEU A 317 1.86 7.15 -7.84
C LEU A 317 2.92 6.06 -7.96
N LYS A 318 2.53 4.79 -7.95
CA LYS A 318 3.48 3.66 -8.12
C LYS A 318 4.25 3.75 -9.43
N TYR A 319 3.58 4.14 -10.53
CA TYR A 319 4.22 4.31 -11.82
C TYR A 319 5.28 5.41 -11.79
N GLU A 320 4.93 6.63 -11.32
CA GLU A 320 5.86 7.75 -11.29
C GLU A 320 7.04 7.48 -10.35
N LEU A 321 6.78 6.89 -9.19
CA LEU A 321 7.84 6.50 -8.25
C LEU A 321 8.75 5.43 -8.87
N SER A 322 8.19 4.42 -9.52
CA SER A 322 8.98 3.39 -10.18
C SER A 322 9.88 3.99 -11.25
N HIS A 323 9.36 4.94 -12.03
CA HIS A 323 10.12 5.60 -13.08
C HIS A 323 11.29 6.40 -12.48
N ILE A 324 11.01 7.29 -11.52
CA ILE A 324 12.02 8.12 -10.85
C ILE A 324 13.08 7.25 -10.17
N TRP A 325 12.65 6.26 -9.40
CA TRP A 325 13.58 5.38 -8.69
C TRP A 325 14.44 4.54 -9.62
N THR A 326 13.85 4.03 -10.72
CA THR A 326 14.62 3.25 -11.68
C THR A 326 15.70 4.12 -12.32
N ASP A 327 15.40 5.38 -12.66
CA ASP A 327 16.38 6.30 -13.22
C ASP A 327 17.51 6.61 -12.22
N MET A 328 17.16 6.76 -10.94
CA MET A 328 18.09 7.09 -9.87
C MET A 328 18.76 5.88 -9.20
N ALA A 329 18.52 4.66 -9.70
CA ALA A 329 18.94 3.42 -9.02
C ALA A 329 20.43 3.33 -8.69
N PHE A 330 21.28 3.94 -9.50
CA PHE A 330 22.74 3.91 -9.34
C PHE A 330 23.36 5.30 -9.18
N SER A 331 22.55 6.36 -9.04
CA SER A 331 23.05 7.73 -8.94
C SER A 331 23.49 8.03 -7.51
N ALA A 332 24.76 8.29 -7.31
CA ALA A 332 25.30 8.78 -6.04
C ALA A 332 24.96 10.26 -5.78
N ASN A 333 24.52 11.00 -6.82
CA ASN A 333 24.20 12.42 -6.75
C ASN A 333 22.71 12.63 -6.51
N GLU A 334 22.34 13.19 -5.36
CA GLU A 334 20.93 13.49 -5.02
C GLU A 334 20.34 14.63 -5.88
N ALA A 335 21.18 15.52 -6.47
CA ALA A 335 20.71 16.54 -7.40
C ALA A 335 20.12 15.93 -8.69
N GLY A 336 20.39 14.67 -8.98
CA GLY A 336 19.75 13.96 -10.09
C GLY A 336 18.22 13.86 -9.97
N PHE A 337 17.65 13.90 -8.76
CA PHE A 337 16.21 13.94 -8.58
C PHE A 337 15.56 15.22 -9.14
N ASP A 338 16.30 16.31 -9.28
CA ASP A 338 15.77 17.60 -9.77
C ASP A 338 15.30 17.52 -11.24
N GLN A 339 15.87 16.63 -12.04
CA GLN A 339 15.42 16.39 -13.42
C GLN A 339 13.99 15.81 -13.48
N HIS A 340 13.49 15.26 -12.37
CA HIS A 340 12.13 14.70 -12.26
C HIS A 340 11.13 15.66 -11.62
N LEU A 341 11.49 16.93 -11.40
CA LEU A 341 10.66 17.91 -10.71
C LEU A 341 9.25 18.01 -11.32
N GLU A 342 9.16 18.02 -12.65
CA GLU A 342 7.86 18.11 -13.33
C GLU A 342 6.98 16.86 -13.04
N ARG A 343 7.56 15.67 -13.00
CA ARG A 343 6.85 14.43 -12.62
C ARG A 343 6.34 14.50 -11.18
N PHE A 344 7.19 14.93 -10.25
CA PHE A 344 6.80 15.15 -8.87
C PHE A 344 5.63 16.14 -8.76
N ARG A 345 5.70 17.26 -9.46
CA ARG A 345 4.66 18.29 -9.46
C ARG A 345 3.33 17.75 -10.00
N GLN A 346 3.35 17.13 -11.16
CA GLN A 346 2.16 16.60 -11.81
C GLN A 346 1.46 15.52 -10.97
N ILE A 347 2.19 14.59 -10.39
CA ILE A 347 1.57 13.53 -9.56
C ILE A 347 1.06 14.08 -8.23
N THR A 348 1.75 15.06 -7.63
CA THR A 348 1.28 15.74 -6.43
C THR A 348 -0.02 16.48 -6.70
N GLU A 349 -0.11 17.26 -7.78
CA GLU A 349 -1.35 17.96 -8.17
C GLU A 349 -2.52 17.00 -8.43
N GLN A 350 -2.27 15.87 -9.08
CA GLN A 350 -3.31 14.85 -9.30
C GLN A 350 -3.79 14.26 -7.98
N THR A 351 -2.89 14.04 -7.04
CA THR A 351 -3.20 13.53 -5.71
C THR A 351 -3.96 14.55 -4.88
N THR A 352 -3.61 15.85 -4.98
CA THR A 352 -4.34 16.96 -4.35
C THR A 352 -5.78 17.01 -4.84
N LYS A 353 -6.01 17.01 -6.15
CA LYS A 353 -7.36 16.99 -6.73
C LYS A 353 -8.18 15.79 -6.28
N PHE A 354 -7.53 14.64 -6.10
CA PHE A 354 -8.17 13.47 -5.53
C PHE A 354 -8.53 13.69 -4.05
N ALA A 355 -7.60 14.18 -3.22
CA ALA A 355 -7.82 14.45 -1.80
C ALA A 355 -8.99 15.43 -1.58
N GLU A 356 -9.05 16.51 -2.35
CA GLU A 356 -10.14 17.49 -2.32
C GLU A 356 -11.51 16.86 -2.66
N SER A 357 -11.53 15.81 -3.48
CA SER A 357 -12.77 15.09 -3.80
C SER A 357 -13.26 14.14 -2.68
N GLN A 358 -12.43 13.93 -1.63
CA GLN A 358 -12.70 12.99 -0.53
C GLN A 358 -13.15 13.69 0.77
N VAL A 359 -13.71 14.87 0.70
CA VAL A 359 -14.00 15.83 1.81
C VAL A 359 -14.73 15.24 3.04
N ASN A 360 -15.18 13.98 3.02
CA ASN A 360 -15.87 13.34 4.16
C ASN A 360 -15.40 11.89 4.43
N CYS A 361 -14.27 11.47 3.87
CA CYS A 361 -13.75 10.13 4.14
C CYS A 361 -12.69 10.20 5.24
N GLN A 362 -13.01 9.70 6.42
CA GLN A 362 -12.00 9.48 7.46
C GLN A 362 -11.05 8.35 7.00
N PRO A 363 -9.73 8.51 7.15
CA PRO A 363 -8.78 7.42 6.95
C PRO A 363 -9.09 6.28 7.92
N THR A 364 -8.96 5.05 7.47
CA THR A 364 -9.05 3.88 8.35
C THR A 364 -7.82 3.78 9.24
N HIS A 365 -7.96 3.28 10.47
CA HIS A 365 -6.86 3.19 11.44
C HIS A 365 -5.71 2.30 10.98
N PHE A 366 -6.03 1.25 10.23
CA PHE A 366 -5.05 0.30 9.73
C PHE A 366 -5.39 -0.16 8.30
N LEU A 367 -4.38 -0.22 7.44
CA LEU A 367 -4.41 -0.88 6.13
C LEU A 367 -3.46 -2.07 6.13
N PHE A 368 -3.93 -3.17 5.57
CA PHE A 368 -3.13 -4.39 5.44
C PHE A 368 -1.96 -4.25 4.46
N GLU A 369 -2.13 -3.41 3.45
CA GLU A 369 -1.14 -3.14 2.40
C GLU A 369 -0.72 -1.67 2.44
N ALA A 370 0.38 -1.35 1.76
CA ALA A 370 0.80 0.03 1.58
C ALA A 370 -0.24 0.81 0.75
N GLY A 371 -0.74 1.90 1.31
CA GLY A 371 -1.63 2.84 0.64
C GLY A 371 -0.86 4.03 0.06
N TYR A 372 -1.19 5.23 0.55
CA TYR A 372 -0.57 6.47 0.06
C TYR A 372 0.68 6.89 0.83
N THR A 373 0.82 6.45 2.08
CA THR A 373 1.86 6.90 3.02
C THR A 373 3.28 6.75 2.46
N PRO A 374 3.72 5.57 1.97
CA PRO A 374 5.10 5.43 1.48
C PRO A 374 5.37 6.30 0.25
N SER A 375 4.39 6.43 -0.63
CA SER A 375 4.53 7.21 -1.86
C SER A 375 4.65 8.70 -1.59
N LEU A 376 3.81 9.25 -0.72
CA LEU A 376 3.82 10.65 -0.34
C LEU A 376 5.07 11.00 0.48
N PHE A 377 5.47 10.10 1.36
CA PHE A 377 6.74 10.21 2.08
C PHE A 377 7.94 10.28 1.13
N PHE A 378 7.98 9.44 0.10
CA PHE A 378 9.03 9.51 -0.92
C PHE A 378 9.04 10.87 -1.64
N ILE A 379 7.88 11.39 -2.05
CA ILE A 379 7.80 12.72 -2.68
C ILE A 379 8.32 13.80 -1.72
N ALA A 380 7.86 13.81 -0.47
CA ALA A 380 8.28 14.78 0.54
C ALA A 380 9.79 14.73 0.83
N THR A 381 10.44 13.56 0.72
CA THR A 381 11.85 13.38 1.04
C THR A 381 12.78 13.48 -0.17
N LYS A 382 12.34 13.16 -1.38
CA LYS A 382 13.19 13.10 -2.58
C LYS A 382 12.94 14.23 -3.59
N CYS A 383 11.75 14.82 -3.66
CA CYS A 383 11.56 16.10 -4.35
C CYS A 383 12.16 17.23 -3.51
N ARG A 384 12.94 18.12 -4.12
CA ARG A 384 13.59 19.23 -3.39
C ARG A 384 12.92 20.59 -3.62
N ALA A 385 11.85 20.67 -4.42
CA ALA A 385 11.04 21.87 -4.52
C ALA A 385 10.16 22.00 -3.27
N LEU A 386 10.37 23.07 -2.50
CA LEU A 386 9.75 23.27 -1.19
C LEU A 386 8.22 23.24 -1.27
N ASP A 387 7.63 23.87 -2.27
CA ASP A 387 6.18 23.90 -2.51
C ASP A 387 5.59 22.48 -2.68
N VAL A 388 6.26 21.64 -3.47
CA VAL A 388 5.84 20.24 -3.71
C VAL A 388 6.00 19.39 -2.44
N ARG A 389 7.09 19.60 -1.69
CA ARG A 389 7.36 18.88 -0.44
C ARG A 389 6.31 19.18 0.64
N LEU A 390 6.00 20.46 0.84
CA LEU A 390 4.99 20.87 1.81
C LEU A 390 3.61 20.33 1.44
N GLU A 391 3.26 20.34 0.16
CA GLU A 391 2.01 19.75 -0.30
C GLU A 391 2.00 18.23 -0.14
N ALA A 392 3.09 17.53 -0.42
CA ALA A 392 3.21 16.09 -0.18
C ALA A 392 3.09 15.75 1.32
N LEU A 393 3.65 16.58 2.20
CA LEU A 393 3.55 16.43 3.66
C LEU A 393 2.09 16.62 4.12
N ARG A 394 1.38 17.63 3.60
CA ARG A 394 -0.04 17.86 3.85
C ARG A 394 -0.89 16.67 3.37
N LEU A 395 -0.62 16.16 2.18
CA LEU A 395 -1.31 14.98 1.63
C LEU A 395 -1.02 13.71 2.46
N LEU A 396 0.20 13.55 2.96
CA LEU A 396 0.56 12.46 3.86
C LEU A 396 -0.28 12.49 5.13
N SER A 397 -0.48 13.67 5.70
CA SER A 397 -1.36 13.85 6.86
C SER A 397 -2.82 13.50 6.56
N THR A 398 -3.36 13.91 5.39
CA THR A 398 -4.78 13.79 5.06
C THR A 398 -5.19 12.45 4.44
N LEU A 399 -4.37 11.85 3.58
CA LEU A 399 -4.70 10.60 2.87
C LEU A 399 -4.07 9.36 3.51
N GLY A 400 -2.96 9.53 4.22
CA GLY A 400 -2.29 8.42 4.90
C GLY A 400 -3.12 7.88 6.07
N SER A 401 -3.27 6.56 6.14
CA SER A 401 -3.81 5.91 7.33
C SER A 401 -2.79 5.93 8.47
N PRO A 402 -3.19 5.99 9.74
CA PRO A 402 -2.27 5.96 10.87
C PRO A 402 -1.23 4.84 10.74
N ARG A 403 -1.67 3.68 10.25
CA ARG A 403 -0.78 2.57 9.97
C ARG A 403 -1.13 1.87 8.66
N GLU A 404 -0.14 1.72 7.78
CA GLU A 404 -0.25 1.04 6.49
C GLU A 404 0.79 -0.09 6.43
N ALA A 405 0.35 -1.34 6.64
CA ALA A 405 1.22 -2.49 6.82
C ALA A 405 2.25 -2.23 7.95
N VAL A 406 3.53 -2.08 7.59
CA VAL A 406 4.64 -1.78 8.52
C VAL A 406 4.92 -0.28 8.68
N TRP A 407 4.26 0.57 7.89
CA TRP A 407 4.49 2.01 7.87
C TRP A 407 3.65 2.72 8.94
N ASP A 408 4.31 3.43 9.84
CA ASP A 408 3.68 4.36 10.78
C ASP A 408 3.67 5.76 10.18
N LYS A 409 2.48 6.35 10.01
CA LYS A 409 2.31 7.67 9.40
C LYS A 409 2.96 8.76 10.25
N GLY A 410 2.80 8.70 11.57
CA GLY A 410 3.34 9.70 12.50
C GLY A 410 4.87 9.73 12.46
N GLU A 411 5.50 8.56 12.53
CA GLU A 411 6.96 8.43 12.42
C GLU A 411 7.48 9.01 11.10
N LEU A 412 6.87 8.60 9.97
CA LEU A 412 7.28 9.08 8.65
C LEU A 412 7.04 10.57 8.45
N PHE A 413 5.93 11.10 8.98
CA PHE A 413 5.64 12.53 8.93
C PHE A 413 6.70 13.33 9.69
N CYS A 414 7.06 12.91 10.90
CA CYS A 414 8.10 13.56 11.71
C CYS A 414 9.47 13.54 11.02
N ILE A 415 9.85 12.40 10.42
CA ILE A 415 11.09 12.28 9.66
C ILE A 415 11.08 13.21 8.44
N ALA A 416 10.00 13.19 7.63
CA ALA A 416 9.90 14.02 6.44
C ALA A 416 9.92 15.52 6.78
N ARG A 417 9.18 15.94 7.82
CA ARG A 417 9.17 17.31 8.33
C ARG A 417 10.58 17.76 8.69
N ARG A 418 11.28 16.96 9.51
CA ARG A 418 12.61 17.31 9.97
C ARG A 418 13.64 17.36 8.82
N LEU A 419 13.54 16.47 7.89
CA LEU A 419 14.38 16.44 6.69
C LEU A 419 14.17 17.72 5.84
N ILE A 420 12.93 18.18 5.68
CA ILE A 420 12.63 19.44 4.99
C ILE A 420 13.24 20.62 5.74
N GLU A 421 13.08 20.69 7.06
CA GLU A 421 13.64 21.74 7.90
C GLU A 421 15.18 21.83 7.77
N LEU A 422 15.86 20.70 7.83
CA LEU A 422 17.31 20.63 7.73
C LEU A 422 17.83 21.04 6.35
N GLU A 423 17.22 20.52 5.27
CA GLU A 423 17.70 20.80 3.91
C GLU A 423 17.40 22.23 3.45
N HIS A 424 16.30 22.83 3.90
CA HIS A 424 15.86 24.17 3.51
C HIS A 424 16.21 25.25 4.54
N ASN A 425 16.65 24.86 5.72
CA ASN A 425 16.87 25.75 6.87
C ASN A 425 15.63 26.62 7.16
N VAL A 426 14.49 25.96 7.34
CA VAL A 426 13.19 26.57 7.65
C VAL A 426 12.60 25.94 8.91
N GLY A 427 11.65 26.61 9.55
CA GLY A 427 10.87 26.06 10.67
C GLY A 427 9.46 25.68 10.20
N LEU A 428 9.02 24.47 10.52
CA LEU A 428 7.67 23.97 10.28
C LEU A 428 6.97 23.71 11.62
N ASP A 429 5.67 23.95 11.68
CA ASP A 429 4.86 23.54 12.84
C ASP A 429 4.58 22.04 12.89
N SER A 430 3.83 21.61 13.90
CA SER A 430 3.43 20.20 14.06
C SER A 430 2.56 19.67 12.90
N PHE A 431 1.96 20.54 12.10
CA PHE A 431 1.15 20.21 10.92
C PHE A 431 1.96 20.28 9.61
N GLY A 432 3.23 20.64 9.67
CA GLY A 432 4.09 20.80 8.49
C GLY A 432 3.87 22.13 7.74
N VAL A 433 3.26 23.12 8.39
CA VAL A 433 3.05 24.46 7.82
C VAL A 433 4.28 25.33 8.10
N LEU A 434 4.70 26.06 7.07
CA LEU A 434 5.87 26.94 7.16
C LEU A 434 5.62 28.07 8.19
N GLN A 435 6.42 28.09 9.25
CA GLN A 435 6.33 29.08 10.33
C GLN A 435 7.45 30.13 10.25
N TYR A 436 8.66 29.71 9.90
CA TYR A 436 9.81 30.56 9.94
C TYR A 436 10.72 30.38 8.72
N THR A 437 11.17 31.53 8.17
CA THR A 437 12.20 31.60 7.14
C THR A 437 13.25 32.62 7.61
N GLY A 438 14.49 32.16 7.84
CA GLY A 438 15.61 33.02 8.20
C GLY A 438 16.38 33.53 6.97
N PRO A 439 17.37 34.41 7.15
CA PRO A 439 18.17 34.95 6.05
C PRO A 439 18.97 33.87 5.30
N GLU A 440 19.23 32.73 5.92
CA GLU A 440 19.97 31.60 5.31
C GLU A 440 19.02 30.53 4.77
N SER A 441 17.69 30.76 4.80
CA SER A 441 16.71 29.80 4.29
C SER A 441 16.80 29.65 2.78
N CYS A 442 16.78 28.40 2.30
CA CYS A 442 16.74 28.07 0.89
C CYS A 442 15.31 27.77 0.45
N LEU A 443 14.62 28.73 -0.16
CA LEU A 443 13.27 28.51 -0.70
C LEU A 443 13.27 27.86 -2.10
N GLY A 444 14.45 27.82 -2.75
CA GLY A 444 14.67 27.10 -4.00
C GLY A 444 15.12 25.66 -3.77
N LEU A 445 15.85 25.12 -4.74
CA LEU A 445 16.45 23.79 -4.60
C LEU A 445 17.69 23.84 -3.70
N PRO A 446 17.75 23.08 -2.61
CA PRO A 446 18.93 23.01 -1.75
C PRO A 446 20.16 22.52 -2.52
N ARG A 447 21.34 22.99 -2.13
CA ARG A 447 22.60 22.48 -2.68
C ARG A 447 22.78 21.00 -2.33
N ASP A 448 23.55 20.26 -3.16
CA ASP A 448 23.74 18.82 -2.98
C ASP A 448 24.38 18.48 -1.62
N GLU A 449 25.26 19.34 -1.11
CA GLU A 449 25.97 19.13 0.16
C GLU A 449 25.04 19.08 1.38
N VAL A 450 23.92 19.82 1.36
CA VAL A 450 22.95 19.83 2.47
C VAL A 450 21.87 18.76 2.32
N ARG A 451 21.82 18.05 1.19
CA ARG A 451 20.81 17.02 0.94
C ARG A 451 21.07 15.77 1.74
N ILE A 452 20.03 15.28 2.41
CA ILE A 452 20.06 14.02 3.15
C ILE A 452 19.95 12.88 2.15
N ARG A 453 20.97 12.01 2.14
CA ARG A 453 21.08 10.86 1.23
C ARG A 453 20.22 9.71 1.68
N HIS A 454 20.30 9.47 2.99
CA HIS A 454 19.64 8.34 3.64
C HIS A 454 19.33 8.69 5.10
N PHE A 455 18.41 7.96 5.70
CA PHE A 455 18.09 8.05 7.13
C PHE A 455 17.82 6.66 7.69
N VAL A 456 18.11 6.46 8.96
CA VAL A 456 17.82 5.22 9.70
C VAL A 456 17.13 5.58 11.01
N PRO A 457 15.85 5.24 11.17
CA PRO A 457 15.20 5.35 12.48
C PRO A 457 15.68 4.21 13.36
N GLU A 458 16.11 4.52 14.57
CA GLU A 458 16.39 3.53 15.60
C GLU A 458 15.17 3.44 16.53
N LYS A 459 14.47 2.33 16.50
CA LYS A 459 13.42 2.07 17.47
C LYS A 459 14.06 2.04 18.85
N SER A 460 13.56 2.86 19.76
CA SER A 460 13.96 2.78 21.17
C SER A 460 13.68 1.36 21.66
N THR A 461 14.70 0.67 22.14
CA THR A 461 14.60 -0.63 22.81
C THR A 461 13.81 -0.56 24.12
N LEU A 462 13.31 0.63 24.48
CA LEU A 462 12.50 0.91 25.68
C LEU A 462 10.99 0.69 25.48
N TRP A 463 10.57 0.09 24.37
CA TRP A 463 9.21 -0.44 24.26
C TRP A 463 9.08 -1.77 25.03
N ASP A 464 9.34 -1.69 26.32
CA ASP A 464 8.80 -2.66 27.27
C ASP A 464 7.33 -2.24 27.50
N SER A 465 6.42 -3.01 26.93
CA SER A 465 4.96 -2.81 26.96
C SER A 465 4.35 -2.93 28.38
N SER A 466 5.17 -2.86 29.43
CA SER A 466 4.77 -3.06 30.82
C SER A 466 4.58 -1.80 31.64
N ILE A 467 4.85 -0.58 31.12
CA ILE A 467 4.71 0.64 31.92
C ILE A 467 3.89 1.71 31.20
N THR A 468 2.72 1.94 31.72
CA THR A 468 1.82 3.11 31.67
C THR A 468 0.98 3.30 30.41
N GLY A 469 -0.32 3.24 30.64
CA GLY A 469 -1.35 3.68 29.71
C GLY A 469 -1.19 5.13 29.29
N GLY A 470 -1.40 5.38 28.00
CA GLY A 470 -1.96 6.65 27.57
C GLY A 470 -1.02 7.67 26.98
N ASP A 471 0.15 7.32 26.41
CA ASP A 471 0.85 8.29 25.59
C ASP A 471 1.45 7.64 24.33
N MET A 472 0.78 7.83 23.19
CA MET A 472 1.20 7.32 21.87
C MET A 472 2.28 8.22 21.23
N GLY A 473 2.90 9.13 21.96
CA GLY A 473 3.98 10.01 21.54
C GLY A 473 5.35 9.48 21.98
N GLY A 474 5.87 8.47 21.30
CA GLY A 474 7.21 7.95 21.60
C GLY A 474 8.31 8.78 20.93
N ASN A 475 9.33 9.20 21.69
CA ASN A 475 10.56 9.72 21.13
C ASN A 475 11.34 8.58 20.49
N PHE A 476 11.86 8.80 19.27
CA PHE A 476 12.72 7.84 18.56
C PHE A 476 13.96 8.55 18.00
N LYS A 477 15.07 7.84 17.96
CA LYS A 477 16.32 8.37 17.44
C LYS A 477 16.38 8.16 15.93
N VAL A 478 16.82 9.19 15.18
CA VAL A 478 17.04 9.11 13.73
C VAL A 478 18.46 9.50 13.41
N ARG A 479 19.09 8.74 12.53
CA ARG A 479 20.38 9.06 11.93
C ARG A 479 20.17 9.51 10.50
N PHE A 480 20.59 10.74 10.19
CA PHE A 480 20.58 11.31 8.84
C PHE A 480 21.97 11.25 8.25
N PHE A 481 22.11 10.67 7.06
CA PHE A 481 23.37 10.51 6.35
C PHE A 481 23.52 11.61 5.31
N MET A 482 24.55 12.42 5.49
CA MET A 482 24.85 13.61 4.69
C MET A 482 26.28 13.54 4.16
N ARG A 483 26.66 14.44 3.25
CA ARG A 483 28.02 14.54 2.72
C ARG A 483 28.60 15.92 2.94
N THR A 484 29.90 15.97 3.20
CA THR A 484 30.67 17.21 3.17
C THR A 484 30.97 17.64 1.73
N PRO A 485 31.38 18.90 1.49
CA PRO A 485 31.85 19.36 0.17
C PRO A 485 32.97 18.51 -0.41
N GLU A 486 33.78 17.87 0.45
CA GLU A 486 34.88 16.97 0.07
C GLU A 486 34.42 15.53 -0.19
N ASP A 487 33.10 15.30 -0.29
CA ASP A 487 32.45 14.00 -0.53
C ASP A 487 32.66 12.97 0.61
N ALA A 488 33.04 13.41 1.81
CA ALA A 488 33.05 12.54 2.97
C ALA A 488 31.65 12.39 3.57
N LEU A 489 31.27 11.16 3.95
CA LEU A 489 30.00 10.89 4.61
C LEU A 489 30.10 11.27 6.09
N TYR A 490 29.06 11.95 6.60
CA TYR A 490 28.87 12.16 8.03
C TYR A 490 27.44 11.86 8.45
N VAL A 491 27.24 11.59 9.73
CA VAL A 491 25.94 11.25 10.30
C VAL A 491 25.52 12.34 11.27
N HIS A 492 24.33 12.87 11.06
CA HIS A 492 23.65 13.74 11.99
C HIS A 492 22.60 12.94 12.75
N GLU A 493 22.70 12.92 14.09
CA GLU A 493 21.80 12.15 14.94
C GLU A 493 20.89 13.09 15.72
N GLU A 494 19.59 12.81 15.70
CA GLU A 494 18.58 13.54 16.47
C GLU A 494 17.57 12.59 17.12
N VAL A 495 16.96 13.06 18.22
CA VAL A 495 15.78 12.42 18.82
C VAL A 495 14.57 13.22 18.39
N LEU A 496 13.67 12.57 17.67
CA LEU A 496 12.41 13.16 17.21
C LEU A 496 11.28 12.71 18.13
N GLY A 497 10.43 13.66 18.53
CA GLY A 497 9.17 13.38 19.23
C GLY A 497 8.03 13.30 18.21
N CYS A 498 7.31 12.20 18.18
CA CYS A 498 6.01 12.16 17.53
C CYS A 498 4.98 12.68 18.52
N GLU A 499 4.72 13.99 18.52
CA GLU A 499 3.48 14.50 19.10
C GLU A 499 2.35 14.05 18.17
N TYR A 500 1.67 12.97 18.53
CA TYR A 500 0.41 12.61 17.89
C TYR A 500 -0.60 13.70 18.25
N VAL A 501 -0.96 14.52 17.29
CA VAL A 501 -2.09 15.44 17.42
C VAL A 501 -3.35 14.69 17.00
N PRO A 502 -4.18 14.25 17.95
CA PRO A 502 -5.53 13.85 17.62
C PRO A 502 -6.32 15.13 17.32
N ASP A 503 -7.02 15.15 16.21
CA ASP A 503 -8.10 16.08 15.82
C ASP A 503 -8.13 17.49 16.45
N LEU A 504 -7.81 18.48 15.61
CA LEU A 504 -8.33 19.84 15.58
C LEU A 504 -8.69 20.52 16.93
N SER A 505 -7.69 21.03 17.64
CA SER A 505 -7.85 22.30 18.38
C SER A 505 -6.47 22.94 18.63
N PRO A 506 -6.32 24.29 18.59
CA PRO A 506 -5.03 24.96 18.59
C PRO A 506 -4.45 25.07 20.01
N PHE A 507 -3.20 24.66 20.21
CA PHE A 507 -2.42 25.00 21.40
C PHE A 507 -0.99 25.44 21.08
N GLU A 508 -0.54 26.44 21.84
CA GLU A 508 0.71 27.17 21.72
C GLU A 508 1.93 26.36 22.18
N GLY A 509 3.07 26.62 21.56
CA GLY A 509 4.30 25.87 21.70
C GLY A 509 5.28 26.34 22.75
N GLN A 510 6.29 25.52 23.02
CA GLN A 510 7.61 25.91 23.53
C GLN A 510 8.70 25.06 22.87
N HIS A 511 9.74 25.72 22.36
CA HIS A 511 10.91 25.13 21.72
C HIS A 511 12.10 25.07 22.68
N GLU A 512 12.75 23.92 22.78
CA GLU A 512 14.14 23.85 23.26
C GLU A 512 15.02 23.23 22.15
N SER A 513 16.04 23.98 21.74
CA SER A 513 17.00 23.61 20.71
C SER A 513 18.29 23.05 21.33
N PHE A 514 18.69 21.86 20.90
CA PHE A 514 20.03 21.33 21.20
C PHE A 514 20.86 21.20 19.93
N SER A 515 22.05 21.75 19.95
CA SER A 515 23.06 21.69 18.88
C SER A 515 24.10 20.61 19.19
N SER A 516 24.33 19.68 18.26
CA SER A 516 25.47 18.75 18.32
C SER A 516 26.35 18.84 17.08
N SER A 517 27.66 18.78 17.28
CA SER A 517 28.69 18.85 16.25
C SER A 517 28.87 17.51 15.51
N PRO A 518 29.28 17.51 14.24
CA PRO A 518 29.43 16.28 13.45
C PRO A 518 30.65 15.44 13.86
N GLN A 519 30.45 14.11 13.93
CA GLN A 519 31.53 13.15 14.12
C GLN A 519 31.72 12.30 12.85
N SER A 520 32.98 12.10 12.43
CA SER A 520 33.35 11.27 11.28
C SER A 520 33.38 9.79 11.67
N ILE A 521 32.78 8.92 10.84
CA ILE A 521 32.71 7.47 11.06
C ILE A 521 33.58 6.73 10.04
N GLN A 522 34.48 5.89 10.52
CA GLN A 522 35.18 4.87 9.75
C GLN A 522 34.53 3.50 10.05
N GLY A 523 34.09 2.81 9.00
CA GLY A 523 33.63 1.41 9.07
C GLY A 523 32.18 1.22 8.62
N TRP A 524 32.05 0.50 7.52
CA TRP A 524 30.78 0.03 6.99
C TRP A 524 30.65 -1.47 7.30
N GLU A 525 29.96 -1.84 8.35
CA GLU A 525 29.42 -3.18 8.51
C GLU A 525 27.90 -3.06 8.58
N GLU A 526 27.24 -3.67 7.60
CA GLU A 526 25.80 -3.96 7.50
C GLU A 526 24.81 -2.80 7.75
N ILE A 527 24.65 -1.93 6.75
CA ILE A 527 23.47 -1.08 6.65
C ILE A 527 22.60 -1.64 5.53
N SER A 528 21.57 -2.39 5.89
CA SER A 528 20.48 -2.75 4.98
C SER A 528 19.62 -1.53 4.73
N ILE A 529 19.71 -0.98 3.53
CA ILE A 529 19.01 0.23 3.12
C ILE A 529 17.86 -0.18 2.18
N PHE A 530 16.60 0.01 2.57
CA PHE A 530 15.33 -0.17 1.83
C PHE A 530 15.14 -1.41 0.99
#